data_c503aee4181c5aef1684de58f4956bff
#
_entry.id   c503aee4181c5aef1684de58f4956bff
#
_cell.length_a   1.000
_cell.length_b   1.000
_cell.length_c   1.000
_cell.angle_alpha   90.00
_cell.angle_beta   90.00
_cell.angle_gamma   90.00
#
_symmetry.space_group_name_H-M   'P 1'
#
loop_
_entity.id
_entity.type
_entity.pdbx_description
1 polymer ?
#
loop_
_entity_poly.entity_id
_entity_poly.type
_entity_poly.pdbx_seq_one_letter_code
_entity_poly.pdbx_strand_id
1 'polypeptide(L)'
;HADSEATALLSENPAILQAGNLTILTPDAAVDSGAGLIFYPGGKVEETAYLPLLEQLREGGLTCVLVKMPFRLAVFNIRAADAVFAQFPDVTRWYLAGHSLGGAMASSYIEGNESRFSGLILLGAYPVNASPIPTLAIYGSEDIKLDRSKLAAVTNKLEIAGGNHAYFGNYGEQAGDGTASISRENQQAQAVTAILALIGSASPAR
;
A
#
# COMPACT_ATOMS: atom_id res chain seq x y z
N HIS A 1 -11.86 7.81 -10.65
CA HIS A 1 -11.84 8.78 -9.53
C HIS A 1 -12.14 8.05 -8.23
N ALA A 2 -11.69 8.62 -7.11
CA ALA A 2 -12.08 8.14 -5.80
C ALA A 2 -13.61 8.22 -5.63
N ASP A 3 -14.20 7.26 -4.90
CA ASP A 3 -15.63 7.27 -4.59
C ASP A 3 -15.97 8.23 -3.43
N SER A 4 -17.26 8.28 -3.06
CA SER A 4 -17.73 9.18 -2.01
C SER A 4 -17.20 8.82 -0.62
N GLU A 5 -17.00 7.54 -0.33
CA GLU A 5 -16.44 7.09 0.95
C GLU A 5 -14.99 7.57 1.12
N ALA A 6 -14.15 7.35 0.11
CA ALA A 6 -12.76 7.79 0.13
C ALA A 6 -12.62 9.31 0.21
N THR A 7 -13.49 10.06 -0.48
CA THR A 7 -13.48 11.53 -0.43
C THR A 7 -14.01 12.08 0.89
N ALA A 8 -15.01 11.45 1.51
CA ALA A 8 -15.51 11.81 2.83
C ALA A 8 -14.43 11.64 3.91
N LEU A 9 -13.68 10.52 3.89
CA LEU A 9 -12.56 10.31 4.80
C LEU A 9 -11.57 11.48 4.77
N LEU A 10 -11.21 11.96 3.58
CA LEU A 10 -10.25 13.06 3.45
C LEU A 10 -10.77 14.37 4.08
N SER A 11 -12.06 14.63 4.00
CA SER A 11 -12.66 15.88 4.47
C SER A 11 -13.10 15.87 5.93
N GLU A 12 -13.41 14.70 6.47
CA GLU A 12 -14.08 14.56 7.76
C GLU A 12 -13.17 13.97 8.85
N ASN A 13 -12.13 13.22 8.48
CA ASN A 13 -11.26 12.58 9.46
C ASN A 13 -10.10 13.51 9.88
N PRO A 14 -10.06 14.02 11.13
CA PRO A 14 -9.00 14.91 11.59
C PRO A 14 -7.62 14.24 11.71
N ALA A 15 -7.54 12.91 11.70
CA ALA A 15 -6.29 12.17 11.69
C ALA A 15 -5.61 12.15 10.30
N ILE A 16 -6.29 12.67 9.26
CA ILE A 16 -5.79 12.73 7.88
C ILE A 16 -5.37 14.17 7.55
N LEU A 17 -4.10 14.35 7.24
CA LEU A 17 -3.50 15.65 6.91
C LEU A 17 -2.95 15.65 5.49
N GLN A 18 -3.25 16.68 4.71
CA GLN A 18 -2.59 16.92 3.43
C GLN A 18 -1.42 17.91 3.58
N ALA A 19 -0.24 17.51 3.12
CA ALA A 19 0.97 18.32 3.13
C ALA A 19 1.69 18.21 1.78
N GLY A 20 1.45 19.18 0.90
CA GLY A 20 2.00 19.18 -0.45
C GLY A 20 1.49 17.99 -1.29
N ASN A 21 2.38 17.08 -1.65
CA ASN A 21 2.05 15.87 -2.39
C ASN A 21 1.89 14.62 -1.49
N LEU A 22 1.80 14.81 -0.18
CA LEU A 22 1.61 13.73 0.78
C LEU A 22 0.24 13.86 1.45
N THR A 23 -0.42 12.72 1.64
CA THR A 23 -1.55 12.58 2.55
C THR A 23 -1.11 11.67 3.69
N ILE A 24 -1.16 12.19 4.91
CA ILE A 24 -0.60 11.59 6.12
C ILE A 24 -1.74 11.16 7.02
N LEU A 25 -1.72 9.90 7.44
CA LEU A 25 -2.66 9.33 8.40
C LEU A 25 -1.85 8.94 9.64
N THR A 26 -2.10 9.61 10.77
CA THR A 26 -1.38 9.39 12.02
C THR A 26 -2.21 8.54 12.97
N PRO A 27 -1.68 7.42 13.52
CA PRO A 27 -2.40 6.59 14.47
C PRO A 27 -2.61 7.31 15.80
N ASP A 28 -3.59 6.85 16.58
CA ASP A 28 -3.73 7.27 17.95
C ASP A 28 -2.54 6.79 18.78
N ALA A 29 -2.04 7.65 19.68
CA ALA A 29 -0.84 7.36 20.48
C ALA A 29 -0.96 6.06 21.31
N ALA A 30 -2.18 5.64 21.66
CA ALA A 30 -2.43 4.42 22.43
C ALA A 30 -2.16 3.13 21.63
N VAL A 31 -2.19 3.17 20.30
CA VAL A 31 -2.00 2.02 19.42
C VAL A 31 -0.78 2.16 18.52
N ASP A 32 -0.07 3.29 18.57
CA ASP A 32 1.08 3.55 17.70
C ASP A 32 2.16 2.50 17.85
N SER A 33 2.46 1.82 16.76
CA SER A 33 3.46 0.75 16.69
C SER A 33 4.89 1.26 16.46
N GLY A 34 5.08 2.56 16.24
CA GLY A 34 6.34 3.18 15.78
C GLY A 34 6.76 2.75 14.37
N ALA A 35 5.85 2.13 13.61
CA ALA A 35 6.09 1.72 12.24
C ALA A 35 5.34 2.63 11.26
N GLY A 36 5.96 2.86 10.10
CA GLY A 36 5.38 3.64 9.02
C GLY A 36 5.26 2.86 7.72
N LEU A 37 4.26 3.21 6.93
CA LEU A 37 4.01 2.66 5.61
C LEU A 37 3.90 3.78 4.58
N ILE A 38 4.78 3.78 3.59
CA ILE A 38 4.71 4.68 2.44
C ILE A 38 3.97 3.97 1.32
N PHE A 39 2.93 4.59 0.78
CA PHE A 39 2.07 3.97 -0.23
C PHE A 39 2.14 4.66 -1.58
N TYR A 40 2.45 3.88 -2.63
CA TYR A 40 2.47 4.28 -4.03
C TYR A 40 1.17 3.83 -4.73
N PRO A 41 0.33 4.76 -5.21
CA PRO A 41 -0.94 4.45 -5.85
C PRO A 41 -0.78 3.77 -7.21
N GLY A 42 -1.80 3.07 -7.64
CA GLY A 42 -1.88 2.47 -8.97
C GLY A 42 -1.91 3.51 -10.09
N GLY A 43 -1.45 3.10 -11.28
CA GLY A 43 -1.39 3.99 -12.44
C GLY A 43 -2.77 4.51 -12.86
N LYS A 44 -2.88 5.82 -13.06
CA LYS A 44 -4.09 6.57 -13.43
C LYS A 44 -5.20 6.54 -12.38
N VAL A 45 -4.95 5.98 -11.20
CA VAL A 45 -5.88 6.02 -10.07
C VAL A 45 -5.65 7.30 -9.27
N GLU A 46 -6.72 7.91 -8.80
CA GLU A 46 -6.67 9.02 -7.86
C GLU A 46 -6.20 8.51 -6.50
N GLU A 47 -5.18 9.14 -5.95
CA GLU A 47 -4.52 8.66 -4.72
C GLU A 47 -5.50 8.50 -3.56
N THR A 48 -6.46 9.42 -3.40
CA THR A 48 -7.49 9.38 -2.36
C THR A 48 -8.30 8.08 -2.34
N ALA A 49 -8.39 7.37 -3.46
CA ALA A 49 -9.07 6.09 -3.52
C ALA A 49 -8.49 5.00 -2.60
N TYR A 50 -7.27 5.19 -2.08
CA TYR A 50 -6.65 4.23 -1.16
C TYR A 50 -6.85 4.59 0.33
N LEU A 51 -7.52 5.71 0.62
CA LEU A 51 -7.74 6.13 2.01
C LEU A 51 -8.51 5.10 2.86
N PRO A 52 -9.55 4.41 2.39
CA PRO A 52 -10.25 3.42 3.21
C PRO A 52 -9.36 2.24 3.64
N LEU A 53 -8.47 1.78 2.75
CA LEU A 53 -7.47 0.76 3.08
C LEU A 53 -6.44 1.28 4.10
N LEU A 54 -5.93 2.50 3.88
CA LEU A 54 -4.89 3.10 4.72
C LEU A 54 -5.43 3.51 6.08
N GLU A 55 -6.70 3.89 6.18
CA GLU A 55 -7.37 4.19 7.44
C GLU A 55 -7.42 2.96 8.35
N GLN A 56 -7.78 1.80 7.81
CA GLN A 56 -7.76 0.55 8.58
C GLN A 56 -6.34 0.22 9.09
N LEU A 57 -5.30 0.50 8.28
CA LEU A 57 -3.90 0.33 8.71
C LEU A 57 -3.51 1.33 9.80
N ARG A 58 -3.97 2.59 9.70
CA ARG A 58 -3.78 3.62 10.73
C ARG A 58 -4.43 3.21 12.04
N GLU A 59 -5.67 2.72 12.00
CA GLU A 59 -6.36 2.17 13.17
C GLU A 59 -5.60 0.98 13.79
N GLY A 60 -4.92 0.20 12.95
CA GLY A 60 -4.00 -0.86 13.37
C GLY A 60 -2.64 -0.37 13.90
N GLY A 61 -2.45 0.94 14.06
CA GLY A 61 -1.27 1.55 14.69
C GLY A 61 -0.14 1.94 13.74
N LEU A 62 -0.40 2.07 12.44
CA LEU A 62 0.63 2.49 11.48
C LEU A 62 0.51 3.98 11.11
N THR A 63 1.64 4.68 11.08
CA THR A 63 1.72 5.94 10.36
C THR A 63 1.69 5.65 8.86
N CYS A 64 0.63 6.06 8.15
CA CYS A 64 0.51 5.84 6.72
C CYS A 64 0.77 7.13 5.94
N VAL A 65 1.62 7.06 4.92
CA VAL A 65 1.93 8.20 4.06
C VAL A 65 1.61 7.82 2.61
N LEU A 66 0.51 8.36 2.12
CA LEU A 66 0.06 8.19 0.73
C LEU A 66 0.68 9.27 -0.14
N VAL A 67 1.34 8.87 -1.22
CA VAL A 67 2.02 9.80 -2.12
C VAL A 67 1.16 10.13 -3.33
N LYS A 68 0.97 11.41 -3.59
CA LYS A 68 0.39 11.89 -4.85
C LYS A 68 1.44 11.88 -5.94
N MET A 69 1.24 11.06 -6.96
CA MET A 69 2.18 10.93 -8.08
C MET A 69 1.88 11.93 -9.20
N PRO A 70 2.93 12.49 -9.84
CA PRO A 70 2.73 13.34 -11.02
C PRO A 70 1.94 12.60 -12.09
N PHE A 71 0.94 13.25 -12.65
CA PHE A 71 0.04 12.67 -13.67
C PHE A 71 -0.63 11.34 -13.26
N ARG A 72 -0.70 11.06 -11.94
CA ARG A 72 -1.17 9.79 -11.37
C ARG A 72 -0.36 8.57 -11.87
N LEU A 73 0.94 8.75 -12.11
CA LEU A 73 1.85 7.72 -12.62
C LEU A 73 3.15 7.71 -11.81
N ALA A 74 3.37 6.66 -11.05
CA ALA A 74 4.53 6.50 -10.17
C ALA A 74 5.88 6.47 -10.92
N VAL A 75 5.88 6.16 -12.20
CA VAL A 75 7.09 6.18 -13.06
C VAL A 75 7.74 7.57 -13.14
N PHE A 76 6.97 8.64 -12.93
CA PHE A 76 7.49 10.01 -12.97
C PHE A 76 8.09 10.48 -11.64
N ASN A 77 7.93 9.71 -10.57
CA ASN A 77 8.54 10.02 -9.28
C ASN A 77 8.77 8.75 -8.44
N ILE A 78 9.61 7.85 -8.93
CA ILE A 78 9.96 6.60 -8.25
C ILE A 78 10.58 6.86 -6.88
N ARG A 79 11.29 7.99 -6.72
CA ARG A 79 11.97 8.41 -5.49
C ARG A 79 11.09 9.18 -4.50
N ALA A 80 9.79 9.15 -4.68
CA ALA A 80 8.85 9.91 -3.84
C ALA A 80 8.99 9.64 -2.33
N ALA A 81 9.43 8.44 -1.94
CA ALA A 81 9.69 8.06 -0.56
C ALA A 81 10.82 8.88 0.10
N ASP A 82 11.76 9.45 -0.66
CA ASP A 82 12.84 10.28 -0.11
C ASP A 82 12.31 11.49 0.68
N ALA A 83 11.19 12.07 0.23
CA ALA A 83 10.59 13.23 0.88
C ALA A 83 9.91 12.90 2.23
N VAL A 84 9.66 11.62 2.50
CA VAL A 84 8.92 11.19 3.70
C VAL A 84 9.85 11.09 4.90
N PHE A 85 11.01 10.48 4.76
CA PHE A 85 11.89 10.17 5.89
C PHE A 85 12.29 11.38 6.76
N ALA A 86 12.55 12.53 6.13
CA ALA A 86 12.94 13.75 6.85
C ALA A 86 11.80 14.35 7.70
N GLN A 87 10.55 14.01 7.38
CA GLN A 87 9.37 14.55 8.07
C GLN A 87 8.95 13.69 9.27
N PHE A 88 9.43 12.45 9.37
CA PHE A 88 9.02 11.50 10.41
C PHE A 88 10.24 10.86 11.11
N PRO A 89 11.02 11.65 11.88
CA PRO A 89 12.24 11.16 12.53
C PRO A 89 11.97 10.08 13.60
N ASP A 90 10.77 10.04 14.17
CA ASP A 90 10.38 9.11 15.23
C ASP A 90 9.93 7.74 14.69
N VAL A 91 9.64 7.63 13.40
CA VAL A 91 9.30 6.36 12.76
C VAL A 91 10.58 5.59 12.46
N THR A 92 10.80 4.49 13.18
CA THR A 92 12.04 3.72 13.12
C THR A 92 12.01 2.55 12.14
N ARG A 93 10.82 2.11 11.73
CA ARG A 93 10.62 0.97 10.82
C ARG A 93 9.70 1.38 9.68
N TRP A 94 10.27 1.54 8.49
CA TRP A 94 9.51 1.87 7.30
C TRP A 94 9.21 0.65 6.44
N TYR A 95 8.00 0.60 5.93
CA TYR A 95 7.56 -0.34 4.89
C TYR A 95 7.20 0.46 3.64
N LEU A 96 7.58 -0.05 2.48
CA LEU A 96 7.13 0.52 1.21
C LEU A 96 6.04 -0.37 0.62
N ALA A 97 4.93 0.23 0.27
CA ALA A 97 3.79 -0.47 -0.30
C ALA A 97 3.37 0.17 -1.63
N GLY A 98 2.71 -0.59 -2.46
CA GLY A 98 2.08 -0.03 -3.65
C GLY A 98 1.14 -0.99 -4.35
N HIS A 99 0.20 -0.41 -5.09
CA HIS A 99 -0.75 -1.15 -5.90
C HIS A 99 -0.37 -1.09 -7.38
N SER A 100 -0.45 -2.24 -8.08
CA SER A 100 -0.28 -2.31 -9.54
C SER A 100 1.02 -1.62 -9.99
N LEU A 101 0.96 -0.60 -10.86
CA LEU A 101 2.11 0.19 -11.30
C LEU A 101 2.85 0.82 -10.12
N GLY A 102 2.14 1.28 -9.07
CA GLY A 102 2.75 1.81 -7.85
C GLY A 102 3.58 0.75 -7.13
N GLY A 103 3.10 -0.49 -7.06
CA GLY A 103 3.84 -1.62 -6.51
C GLY A 103 5.10 -1.96 -7.31
N ALA A 104 5.02 -1.95 -8.63
CA ALA A 104 6.17 -2.14 -9.50
C ALA A 104 7.24 -1.05 -9.28
N MET A 105 6.83 0.21 -9.16
CA MET A 105 7.76 1.32 -8.91
C MET A 105 8.31 1.30 -7.49
N ALA A 106 7.52 0.90 -6.49
CA ALA A 106 7.99 0.67 -5.13
C ALA A 106 9.08 -0.41 -5.09
N SER A 107 8.85 -1.53 -5.77
CA SER A 107 9.86 -2.60 -5.91
C SER A 107 11.13 -2.10 -6.59
N SER A 108 11.00 -1.30 -7.65
CA SER A 108 12.15 -0.70 -8.34
C SER A 108 12.94 0.25 -7.43
N TYR A 109 12.26 1.01 -6.57
CA TYR A 109 12.92 1.95 -5.65
C TYR A 109 13.66 1.23 -4.51
N ILE A 110 13.20 0.05 -4.08
CA ILE A 110 13.88 -0.75 -3.06
C ILE A 110 15.32 -1.08 -3.48
N GLU A 111 15.57 -1.35 -4.76
CA GLU A 111 16.93 -1.62 -5.27
C GLU A 111 17.86 -0.44 -4.96
N GLY A 112 18.91 -0.71 -4.18
CA GLY A 112 19.86 0.29 -3.69
C GLY A 112 19.36 1.16 -2.51
N ASN A 113 18.16 0.88 -1.96
CA ASN A 113 17.60 1.54 -0.80
C ASN A 113 17.13 0.55 0.28
N GLU A 114 17.55 -0.70 0.22
CA GLU A 114 17.08 -1.81 1.05
C GLU A 114 17.22 -1.52 2.54
N SER A 115 18.33 -0.89 2.95
CA SER A 115 18.61 -0.58 4.35
C SER A 115 17.65 0.43 4.99
N ARG A 116 16.84 1.11 4.18
CA ARG A 116 15.86 2.10 4.64
C ARG A 116 14.50 1.47 4.97
N PHE A 117 14.29 0.21 4.59
CA PHE A 117 12.99 -0.44 4.71
C PHE A 117 13.07 -1.78 5.42
N SER A 118 12.06 -2.04 6.24
CA SER A 118 11.84 -3.31 6.92
C SER A 118 11.07 -4.33 6.07
N GLY A 119 10.44 -3.88 4.98
CA GLY A 119 9.74 -4.76 4.05
C GLY A 119 9.07 -4.01 2.90
N LEU A 120 8.68 -4.82 1.89
CA LEU A 120 7.97 -4.40 0.68
C LEU A 120 6.60 -5.09 0.64
N ILE A 121 5.54 -4.34 0.33
CA ILE A 121 4.17 -4.84 0.26
C ILE A 121 3.60 -4.52 -1.13
N LEU A 122 3.20 -5.56 -1.85
CA LEU A 122 2.74 -5.47 -3.23
C LEU A 122 1.27 -5.89 -3.30
N LEU A 123 0.39 -4.98 -3.69
CA LEU A 123 -1.04 -5.23 -3.90
C LEU A 123 -1.32 -5.33 -5.39
N GLY A 124 -1.80 -6.48 -5.87
CA GLY A 124 -2.02 -6.72 -7.31
C GLY A 124 -0.77 -6.40 -8.15
N ALA A 125 0.42 -6.69 -7.62
CA ALA A 125 1.69 -6.38 -8.24
C ALA A 125 2.73 -7.48 -7.97
N TYR A 126 3.79 -7.50 -8.77
CA TYR A 126 4.94 -8.38 -8.60
C TYR A 126 6.23 -7.56 -8.50
N PRO A 127 7.28 -8.08 -7.85
CA PRO A 127 8.55 -7.40 -7.78
C PRO A 127 9.21 -7.37 -9.18
N VAL A 128 9.67 -6.19 -9.61
CA VAL A 128 10.37 -6.04 -10.90
C VAL A 128 11.81 -6.51 -10.83
N ASN A 129 12.40 -6.48 -9.62
CA ASN A 129 13.76 -6.96 -9.33
C ASN A 129 13.72 -7.89 -8.12
N ALA A 130 14.73 -8.74 -7.96
CA ALA A 130 14.91 -9.53 -6.75
C ALA A 130 15.09 -8.57 -5.56
N SER A 131 14.30 -8.76 -4.50
CA SER A 131 14.40 -7.95 -3.30
C SER A 131 14.99 -8.76 -2.15
N PRO A 132 16.07 -8.28 -1.51
CA PRO A 132 16.66 -8.97 -0.36
C PRO A 132 15.90 -8.72 0.95
N ILE A 133 14.92 -7.80 0.96
CA ILE A 133 14.09 -7.51 2.13
C ILE A 133 12.81 -8.36 2.13
N PRO A 134 12.18 -8.59 3.29
CA PRO A 134 10.90 -9.28 3.38
C PRO A 134 9.87 -8.68 2.44
N THR A 135 9.30 -9.48 1.56
CA THR A 135 8.31 -9.04 0.57
C THR A 135 7.02 -9.83 0.72
N LEU A 136 5.90 -9.13 0.87
CA LEU A 136 4.55 -9.69 0.90
C LEU A 136 3.83 -9.29 -0.39
N ALA A 137 3.37 -10.26 -1.17
CA ALA A 137 2.51 -10.03 -2.31
C ALA A 137 1.07 -10.46 -2.01
N ILE A 138 0.12 -9.56 -2.18
CA ILE A 138 -1.32 -9.80 -1.97
C ILE A 138 -2.04 -9.57 -3.29
N TYR A 139 -2.87 -10.52 -3.71
CA TYR A 139 -3.60 -10.41 -4.97
C TYR A 139 -4.93 -11.18 -4.91
N GLY A 140 -5.88 -10.77 -5.73
CA GLY A 140 -7.16 -11.45 -5.84
C GLY A 140 -7.11 -12.68 -6.75
N SER A 141 -7.92 -13.71 -6.50
CA SER A 141 -8.04 -14.87 -7.40
C SER A 141 -8.61 -14.49 -8.76
N GLU A 142 -9.43 -13.43 -8.83
CA GLU A 142 -10.02 -12.89 -10.05
C GLU A 142 -9.18 -11.76 -10.69
N ASP A 143 -7.99 -11.45 -10.13
CA ASP A 143 -7.08 -10.49 -10.75
C ASP A 143 -6.45 -11.09 -12.02
N ILE A 144 -7.04 -10.78 -13.18
CA ILE A 144 -6.56 -11.22 -14.48
C ILE A 144 -5.53 -10.28 -15.10
N LYS A 145 -5.25 -9.15 -14.45
CA LYS A 145 -4.21 -8.20 -14.88
C LYS A 145 -2.83 -8.58 -14.36
N LEU A 146 -2.76 -9.36 -13.29
CA LEU A 146 -1.52 -9.77 -12.66
C LEU A 146 -0.90 -10.98 -13.37
N ASP A 147 0.32 -10.84 -13.84
CA ASP A 147 1.13 -11.98 -14.28
C ASP A 147 1.65 -12.76 -13.07
N ARG A 148 0.91 -13.78 -12.65
CA ARG A 148 1.23 -14.60 -11.47
C ARG A 148 2.53 -15.38 -11.60
N SER A 149 3.02 -15.63 -12.83
CA SER A 149 4.29 -16.33 -13.04
C SER A 149 5.47 -15.55 -12.44
N LYS A 150 5.35 -14.22 -12.41
CA LYS A 150 6.34 -13.30 -11.83
C LYS A 150 6.35 -13.28 -10.30
N LEU A 151 5.36 -13.91 -9.66
CA LEU A 151 5.33 -14.12 -8.21
C LEU A 151 6.08 -15.39 -7.76
N ALA A 152 6.66 -16.17 -8.68
CA ALA A 152 7.28 -17.45 -8.34
C ALA A 152 8.39 -17.32 -7.29
N ALA A 153 9.18 -16.23 -7.32
CA ALA A 153 10.26 -15.97 -6.37
C ALA A 153 9.79 -15.35 -5.04
N VAL A 154 8.54 -14.90 -4.94
CA VAL A 154 8.01 -14.33 -3.69
C VAL A 154 7.53 -15.48 -2.79
N THR A 155 8.15 -15.64 -1.64
CA THR A 155 7.83 -16.72 -0.70
C THR A 155 6.59 -16.41 0.16
N ASN A 156 6.38 -15.14 0.52
CA ASN A 156 5.24 -14.71 1.32
C ASN A 156 4.15 -14.11 0.41
N LYS A 157 3.13 -14.89 0.14
CA LYS A 157 2.02 -14.53 -0.76
C LYS A 157 0.68 -14.79 -0.10
N LEU A 158 -0.29 -13.91 -0.35
CA LEU A 158 -1.69 -14.10 -0.02
C LEU A 158 -2.53 -13.97 -1.30
N GLU A 159 -3.16 -15.05 -1.71
CA GLU A 159 -4.24 -15.01 -2.70
C GLU A 159 -5.57 -14.82 -1.95
N ILE A 160 -6.29 -13.74 -2.25
CA ILE A 160 -7.61 -13.48 -1.69
C ILE A 160 -8.64 -14.10 -2.62
N ALA A 161 -9.30 -15.17 -2.17
CA ALA A 161 -10.32 -15.86 -2.94
C ALA A 161 -11.49 -14.92 -3.27
N GLY A 162 -11.86 -14.85 -4.55
CA GLY A 162 -12.93 -13.98 -5.04
C GLY A 162 -12.58 -12.50 -5.15
N GLY A 163 -11.37 -12.09 -4.79
CA GLY A 163 -10.90 -10.71 -4.96
C GLY A 163 -10.42 -10.42 -6.37
N ASN A 164 -10.38 -9.16 -6.77
CA ASN A 164 -9.88 -8.71 -8.08
C ASN A 164 -8.79 -7.64 -7.96
N HIS A 165 -8.33 -7.11 -9.10
CA HIS A 165 -7.28 -6.10 -9.13
C HIS A 165 -7.74 -4.76 -8.54
N ALA A 166 -8.93 -4.29 -8.91
CA ALA A 166 -9.41 -2.96 -8.59
C ALA A 166 -9.76 -2.76 -7.10
N TYR A 167 -10.14 -3.81 -6.39
CA TYR A 167 -10.72 -3.71 -5.04
C TYR A 167 -9.70 -3.44 -3.92
N PHE A 168 -8.43 -3.23 -4.25
CA PHE A 168 -7.46 -2.62 -3.32
C PHE A 168 -7.64 -1.11 -3.15
N GLY A 169 -8.49 -0.47 -3.96
CA GLY A 169 -8.81 0.95 -3.83
C GLY A 169 -10.28 1.24 -4.16
N ASN A 170 -10.75 2.38 -3.69
CA ASN A 170 -12.13 2.85 -3.84
C ASN A 170 -12.28 3.75 -5.07
N TYR A 171 -12.16 3.20 -6.30
CA TYR A 171 -12.24 3.96 -7.56
C TYR A 171 -13.18 3.34 -8.61
N GLY A 172 -13.94 2.33 -8.23
CA GLY A 172 -14.88 1.66 -9.09
C GLY A 172 -14.27 0.50 -9.89
N GLU A 173 -14.94 0.11 -10.97
CA GLU A 173 -14.50 -0.98 -11.84
C GLU A 173 -13.33 -0.55 -12.73
N GLN A 174 -12.44 -1.47 -13.00
CA GLN A 174 -11.30 -1.27 -13.89
C GLN A 174 -11.48 -2.11 -15.16
N ALA A 175 -11.49 -1.45 -16.32
CA ALA A 175 -11.63 -2.12 -17.60
C ALA A 175 -10.60 -3.25 -17.79
N GLY A 176 -11.07 -4.43 -18.13
CA GLY A 176 -10.24 -5.63 -18.33
C GLY A 176 -9.74 -6.27 -17.03
N ASP A 177 -10.37 -5.99 -15.90
CA ASP A 177 -10.20 -6.73 -14.66
C ASP A 177 -11.24 -7.87 -14.57
N GLY A 178 -10.98 -8.86 -13.70
CA GLY A 178 -11.96 -9.90 -13.38
C GLY A 178 -13.05 -9.37 -12.46
N THR A 179 -14.20 -10.07 -12.47
CA THR A 179 -15.33 -9.74 -11.60
C THR A 179 -15.12 -10.34 -10.22
N ALA A 180 -15.01 -9.50 -9.20
CA ALA A 180 -14.91 -9.97 -7.83
C ALA A 180 -16.19 -10.67 -7.37
N SER A 181 -16.08 -11.73 -6.57
CA SER A 181 -17.20 -12.43 -5.93
C SER A 181 -17.31 -12.12 -4.44
N ILE A 182 -16.42 -11.30 -3.90
CA ILE A 182 -16.46 -10.74 -2.53
C ILE A 182 -16.60 -9.23 -2.60
N SER A 183 -16.97 -8.59 -1.48
CA SER A 183 -17.01 -7.14 -1.44
C SER A 183 -15.60 -6.52 -1.37
N ARG A 184 -15.49 -5.25 -1.73
CA ARG A 184 -14.24 -4.48 -1.65
C ARG A 184 -13.75 -4.41 -0.20
N GLU A 185 -14.64 -4.14 0.72
CA GLU A 185 -14.36 -4.04 2.16
C GLU A 185 -13.77 -5.35 2.69
N ASN A 186 -14.31 -6.48 2.24
CA ASN A 186 -13.81 -7.80 2.62
C ASN A 186 -12.40 -8.04 2.07
N GLN A 187 -12.15 -7.68 0.81
CA GLN A 187 -10.82 -7.79 0.22
C GLN A 187 -9.80 -6.91 0.95
N GLN A 188 -10.17 -5.66 1.24
CA GLN A 188 -9.29 -4.72 1.95
C GLN A 188 -9.01 -5.20 3.38
N ALA A 189 -10.01 -5.69 4.11
CA ALA A 189 -9.84 -6.22 5.47
C ALA A 189 -8.88 -7.41 5.52
N GLN A 190 -8.94 -8.32 4.53
CA GLN A 190 -8.00 -9.43 4.43
C GLN A 190 -6.57 -8.93 4.14
N ALA A 191 -6.42 -7.95 3.24
CA ALA A 191 -5.13 -7.34 2.94
C ALA A 191 -4.55 -6.63 4.17
N VAL A 192 -5.35 -5.83 4.89
CA VAL A 192 -4.96 -5.16 6.14
C VAL A 192 -4.48 -6.15 7.19
N THR A 193 -5.25 -7.24 7.41
CA THR A 193 -4.87 -8.29 8.35
C THR A 193 -3.50 -8.88 8.03
N ALA A 194 -3.23 -9.19 6.77
CA ALA A 194 -1.95 -9.75 6.34
C ALA A 194 -0.79 -8.75 6.48
N ILE A 195 -1.03 -7.48 6.18
CA ILE A 195 -0.04 -6.41 6.32
C ILE A 195 0.32 -6.20 7.80
N LEU A 196 -0.68 -6.09 8.67
CA LEU A 196 -0.45 -5.92 10.12
C LEU A 196 0.26 -7.14 10.72
N ALA A 197 -0.05 -8.36 10.27
CA ALA A 197 0.64 -9.57 10.70
C ALA A 197 2.12 -9.56 10.29
N LEU A 198 2.45 -9.15 9.06
CA LEU A 198 3.84 -9.00 8.61
C LEU A 198 4.60 -8.01 9.49
N ILE A 199 4.01 -6.84 9.76
CA ILE A 199 4.64 -5.76 10.51
C ILE A 199 4.81 -6.13 11.97
N GLY A 200 3.82 -6.80 12.58
CA GLY A 200 3.87 -7.28 13.96
C GLY A 200 4.90 -8.38 14.17
N SER A 201 5.09 -9.27 13.20
CA SER A 201 6.10 -10.35 13.27
C SER A 201 7.55 -9.83 13.18
N ALA A 202 7.75 -8.66 12.60
CA ALA A 202 9.06 -8.00 12.46
C ALA A 202 9.43 -7.12 13.66
N SER A 203 8.65 -7.12 14.75
CA SER A 203 9.03 -6.41 15.99
C SER A 203 10.27 -7.06 16.59
N PRO A 204 11.30 -6.28 16.99
CA PRO A 204 12.44 -6.86 17.70
C PRO A 204 11.94 -7.52 18.99
N ALA A 205 12.46 -8.72 19.26
CA ALA A 205 12.29 -9.31 20.58
C ALA A 205 12.77 -8.29 21.63
N ARG A 206 11.93 -7.96 22.57
CA ARG A 206 12.25 -7.05 23.68
C ARG A 206 13.36 -7.61 24.54
#